data_d94c938cc3a3dfcb4bc5f38a20441c78
#
_entry.id   d94c938cc3a3dfcb4bc5f38a20441c78
#
_cell.length_a   1.000
_cell.length_b   1.000
_cell.length_c   1.000
_cell.angle_alpha   90.00
_cell.angle_beta   90.00
_cell.angle_gamma   90.00
#
_symmetry.space_group_name_H-M   'P 1'
#
loop_
_entity.id
_entity.type
_entity.pdbx_description
1 polymer ?
#
loop_
_entity_poly.entity_id
_entity_poly.type
_entity_poly.pdbx_seq_one_letter_code
_entity_poly.pdbx_strand_id
1 'polypeptide(L)'
;VQLMKEDLAVFRLVPEDGIIPDYEAGQFITVGMPIPSEGNKVVRRAYSMASHPENKKFIELVIRWVRRPLPGRVTTALFNSGEGDEVSWIPPTGVALKINEKMGDGTKDDRRIVCISGGTGIAPFMSFARHLRAIGDKREIVCLHGSSYVDELSYKDELTALDQESIDRGPDKWNFKYRAAI
;
A
#
# COMPACT_ATOMS: atom_id res chain seq x y z
N VAL A 1 -10.90 -10.42 -0.25
CA VAL A 1 -11.01 -9.26 0.66
C VAL A 1 -10.73 -9.71 2.08
N GLN A 2 -9.90 -8.97 2.82
CA GLN A 2 -9.65 -9.19 4.25
C GLN A 2 -10.15 -7.97 5.01
N LEU A 3 -11.25 -8.12 5.77
CA LEU A 3 -11.72 -7.06 6.66
C LEU A 3 -10.78 -6.93 7.86
N MET A 4 -10.37 -5.70 8.16
CA MET A 4 -9.63 -5.34 9.37
C MET A 4 -10.58 -4.73 10.41
N LYS A 5 -11.54 -3.95 9.93
CA LYS A 5 -12.63 -3.32 10.69
C LYS A 5 -13.84 -3.20 9.75
N GLU A 6 -15.00 -2.85 10.29
CA GLU A 6 -16.24 -2.68 9.52
C GLU A 6 -16.09 -1.72 8.31
N ASP A 7 -15.22 -0.71 8.43
CA ASP A 7 -14.96 0.31 7.42
C ASP A 7 -13.51 0.34 6.91
N LEU A 8 -12.70 -0.68 7.23
CA LEU A 8 -11.29 -0.75 6.84
C LEU A 8 -10.97 -2.16 6.35
N ALA A 9 -10.48 -2.28 5.13
CA ALA A 9 -10.18 -3.57 4.52
C ALA A 9 -8.94 -3.55 3.63
N VAL A 10 -8.33 -4.72 3.51
CA VAL A 10 -7.32 -5.03 2.49
C VAL A 10 -8.00 -5.76 1.33
N PHE A 11 -7.85 -5.19 0.14
CA PHE A 11 -8.32 -5.77 -1.12
C PHE A 11 -7.12 -6.31 -1.90
N ARG A 12 -7.25 -7.53 -2.42
CA ARG A 12 -6.29 -8.13 -3.34
C ARG A 12 -6.94 -8.30 -4.70
N LEU A 13 -6.35 -7.66 -5.70
CA LEU A 13 -6.79 -7.71 -7.07
C LEU A 13 -5.86 -8.62 -7.86
N VAL A 14 -6.44 -9.57 -8.57
CA VAL A 14 -5.71 -10.47 -9.47
C VAL A 14 -6.12 -10.10 -10.89
N PRO A 15 -5.17 -9.75 -11.78
CA PRO A 15 -5.51 -9.54 -13.19
C PRO A 15 -6.13 -10.78 -13.82
N GLU A 16 -7.08 -10.61 -14.73
CA GLU A 16 -7.78 -11.70 -15.41
C GLU A 16 -6.81 -12.61 -16.18
N ASP A 17 -5.81 -12.03 -16.80
CA ASP A 17 -4.72 -12.75 -17.50
C ASP A 17 -3.64 -13.31 -16.55
N GLY A 18 -3.76 -13.08 -15.23
CA GLY A 18 -2.79 -13.49 -14.23
C GLY A 18 -1.47 -12.72 -14.26
N ILE A 19 -1.33 -11.70 -15.11
CA ILE A 19 -0.08 -10.96 -15.30
C ILE A 19 -0.08 -9.66 -14.50
N ILE A 20 0.76 -9.60 -13.47
CA ILE A 20 1.02 -8.35 -12.76
C ILE A 20 2.01 -7.53 -13.59
N PRO A 21 1.64 -6.32 -14.06
CA PRO A 21 2.55 -5.46 -14.81
C PRO A 21 3.74 -5.04 -13.96
N ASP A 22 4.81 -4.61 -14.61
CA ASP A 22 5.94 -4.03 -13.92
C ASP A 22 5.58 -2.65 -13.36
N TYR A 23 6.04 -2.38 -12.16
CA TYR A 23 5.84 -1.10 -11.48
C TYR A 23 6.95 -0.81 -10.46
N GLU A 24 7.01 0.41 -9.98
CA GLU A 24 7.93 0.82 -8.92
C GLU A 24 7.18 0.89 -7.58
N ALA A 25 7.86 0.53 -6.49
CA ALA A 25 7.31 0.72 -5.15
C ALA A 25 6.92 2.20 -4.92
N GLY A 26 5.76 2.42 -4.29
CA GLY A 26 5.19 3.76 -4.08
C GLY A 26 4.22 4.22 -5.17
N GLN A 27 4.12 3.53 -6.30
CA GLN A 27 3.13 3.82 -7.33
C GLN A 27 1.70 3.46 -6.88
N PHE A 28 0.72 3.91 -7.66
CA PHE A 28 -0.70 3.67 -7.44
C PHE A 28 -1.37 3.12 -8.71
N ILE A 29 -2.50 2.48 -8.54
CA ILE A 29 -3.43 2.13 -9.62
C ILE A 29 -4.70 2.97 -9.50
N THR A 30 -5.45 3.04 -10.60
CA THR A 30 -6.78 3.66 -10.60
C THR A 30 -7.83 2.56 -10.75
N VAL A 31 -8.60 2.32 -9.69
CA VAL A 31 -9.69 1.34 -9.68
C VAL A 31 -10.98 2.01 -10.15
N GLY A 32 -11.70 1.34 -11.04
CA GLY A 32 -12.99 1.75 -11.57
C GLY A 32 -14.10 0.77 -11.18
N MET A 33 -15.18 1.31 -10.62
CA MET A 33 -16.37 0.54 -10.23
C MET A 33 -17.61 1.06 -10.98
N PRO A 34 -18.46 0.18 -11.52
CA PRO A 34 -19.77 0.57 -12.02
C PRO A 34 -20.65 1.00 -10.84
N ILE A 35 -21.39 2.07 -11.02
CA ILE A 35 -22.31 2.59 -9.98
C ILE A 35 -23.75 2.33 -10.46
N PRO A 36 -24.44 1.33 -9.90
CA PRO A 36 -25.79 0.94 -10.36
C PRO A 36 -26.81 2.08 -10.31
N SER A 37 -26.77 2.92 -9.25
CA SER A 37 -27.66 4.07 -9.11
C SER A 37 -27.45 5.17 -10.15
N GLU A 38 -26.36 5.12 -10.92
CA GLU A 38 -26.01 6.06 -11.98
C GLU A 38 -26.02 5.39 -13.38
N GLY A 39 -26.83 4.34 -13.57
CA GLY A 39 -26.90 3.62 -14.82
C GLY A 39 -25.64 2.85 -15.18
N ASN A 40 -24.95 2.31 -14.17
CA ASN A 40 -23.66 1.60 -14.30
C ASN A 40 -22.50 2.46 -14.85
N LYS A 41 -22.58 3.77 -14.68
CA LYS A 41 -21.45 4.65 -14.99
C LYS A 41 -20.23 4.22 -14.16
N VAL A 42 -19.10 4.00 -14.84
CA VAL A 42 -17.86 3.66 -14.17
C VAL A 42 -17.24 4.90 -13.54
N VAL A 43 -17.09 4.88 -12.22
CA VAL A 43 -16.41 5.91 -11.43
C VAL A 43 -15.05 5.38 -10.99
N ARG A 44 -14.01 6.23 -11.11
CA ARG A 44 -12.62 5.84 -10.86
C ARG A 44 -12.02 6.57 -9.68
N ARG A 45 -11.14 5.86 -8.92
CA ARG A 45 -10.33 6.44 -7.84
C ARG A 45 -8.94 5.84 -7.82
N ALA A 46 -7.94 6.68 -7.55
CA ALA A 46 -6.57 6.26 -7.37
C ALA A 46 -6.36 5.66 -5.97
N TYR A 47 -5.60 4.57 -5.90
CA TYR A 47 -5.20 3.90 -4.67
C TYR A 47 -3.73 3.51 -4.74
N SER A 48 -2.94 3.95 -3.75
CA SER A 48 -1.56 3.50 -3.61
C SER A 48 -1.51 2.00 -3.36
N MET A 49 -0.56 1.33 -4.00
CA MET A 49 -0.33 -0.09 -3.81
C MET A 49 0.44 -0.35 -2.53
N ALA A 50 -0.01 -1.33 -1.74
CA ALA A 50 0.71 -1.87 -0.59
C ALA A 50 1.55 -3.08 -0.95
N SER A 51 1.21 -3.79 -2.04
CA SER A 51 2.08 -4.81 -2.65
C SER A 51 3.37 -4.17 -3.19
N HIS A 52 4.40 -4.98 -3.33
CA HIS A 52 5.71 -4.56 -3.86
C HIS A 52 5.96 -5.19 -5.24
N PRO A 53 6.87 -4.62 -6.06
CA PRO A 53 7.10 -5.06 -7.45
C PRO A 53 7.44 -6.54 -7.62
N GLU A 54 8.09 -7.15 -6.63
CA GLU A 54 8.48 -8.56 -6.63
C GLU A 54 7.30 -9.50 -6.38
N ASN A 55 6.17 -8.99 -5.85
CA ASN A 55 4.94 -9.76 -5.73
C ASN A 55 4.23 -9.84 -7.09
N LYS A 56 4.33 -11.00 -7.74
CA LYS A 56 3.69 -11.28 -9.02
C LYS A 56 2.37 -12.06 -8.89
N LYS A 57 1.74 -12.07 -7.70
CA LYS A 57 0.50 -12.82 -7.46
C LYS A 57 -0.75 -11.93 -7.44
N PHE A 58 -0.65 -10.74 -6.88
CA PHE A 58 -1.78 -9.82 -6.73
C PHE A 58 -1.30 -8.39 -6.50
N ILE A 59 -2.15 -7.42 -6.77
CA ILE A 59 -2.02 -6.05 -6.32
C ILE A 59 -2.82 -5.91 -5.02
N GLU A 60 -2.18 -5.35 -3.99
CA GLU A 60 -2.79 -5.17 -2.67
C GLU A 60 -3.05 -3.69 -2.37
N LEU A 61 -4.26 -3.40 -1.93
CA LEU A 61 -4.72 -2.06 -1.57
C LEU A 61 -5.30 -2.10 -0.16
N VAL A 62 -5.02 -1.08 0.65
CA VAL A 62 -5.73 -0.87 1.91
C VAL A 62 -6.66 0.32 1.75
N ILE A 63 -7.94 0.10 2.02
CA ILE A 63 -9.01 1.06 1.70
C ILE A 63 -9.92 1.24 2.90
N ARG A 64 -10.20 2.51 3.22
CA ARG A 64 -11.25 2.87 4.18
C ARG A 64 -12.54 3.20 3.45
N TRP A 65 -13.64 2.66 3.93
CA TRP A 65 -14.97 3.01 3.47
C TRP A 65 -15.36 4.40 3.97
N VAL A 66 -15.45 5.35 3.06
CA VAL A 66 -15.94 6.70 3.35
C VAL A 66 -17.47 6.67 3.44
N ARG A 67 -18.01 6.89 4.64
CA ARG A 67 -19.47 6.86 4.91
C ARG A 67 -20.08 8.24 5.12
N ARG A 68 -19.30 9.21 5.59
CA ARG A 68 -19.77 10.57 5.98
C ARG A 68 -18.86 11.64 5.40
N PRO A 69 -19.37 12.87 5.12
CA PRO A 69 -20.76 13.30 5.20
C PRO A 69 -21.66 12.66 4.15
N LEU A 70 -21.09 12.21 3.00
CA LEU A 70 -21.76 11.46 1.93
C LEU A 70 -20.96 10.19 1.64
N PRO A 71 -21.62 9.05 1.37
CA PRO A 71 -20.92 7.82 1.03
C PRO A 71 -20.05 8.00 -0.20
N GLY A 72 -18.79 7.51 -0.11
CA GLY A 72 -17.89 7.47 -1.26
C GLY A 72 -18.36 6.42 -2.26
N ARG A 73 -18.66 6.82 -3.49
CA ARG A 73 -19.25 5.92 -4.52
C ARG A 73 -18.41 4.66 -4.75
N VAL A 74 -17.11 4.83 -5.05
CA VAL A 74 -16.20 3.70 -5.33
C VAL A 74 -15.96 2.86 -4.09
N THR A 75 -15.70 3.49 -2.92
CA THR A 75 -15.49 2.73 -1.68
C THR A 75 -16.73 1.96 -1.27
N THR A 76 -17.95 2.53 -1.44
CA THR A 76 -19.19 1.82 -1.18
C THR A 76 -19.36 0.61 -2.12
N ALA A 77 -19.07 0.77 -3.41
CA ALA A 77 -19.14 -0.34 -4.35
C ALA A 77 -18.13 -1.45 -4.00
N LEU A 78 -16.89 -1.09 -3.66
CA LEU A 78 -15.87 -2.05 -3.25
C LEU A 78 -16.23 -2.81 -1.97
N PHE A 79 -16.76 -2.14 -0.95
CA PHE A 79 -17.16 -2.79 0.30
C PHE A 79 -18.42 -3.65 0.18
N ASN A 80 -19.22 -3.44 -0.88
CA ASN A 80 -20.37 -4.30 -1.23
C ASN A 80 -19.99 -5.44 -2.18
N SER A 81 -18.76 -5.47 -2.69
CA SER A 81 -18.27 -6.52 -3.58
C SER A 81 -17.81 -7.73 -2.77
N GLY A 82 -17.98 -8.92 -3.34
CA GLY A 82 -17.51 -10.19 -2.82
C GLY A 82 -16.21 -10.67 -3.47
N GLU A 83 -15.75 -11.83 -3.03
CA GLU A 83 -14.65 -12.51 -3.68
C GLU A 83 -15.10 -13.03 -5.06
N GLY A 84 -14.28 -12.76 -6.08
CA GLY A 84 -14.57 -13.12 -7.47
C GLY A 84 -15.30 -12.03 -8.26
N ASP A 85 -15.73 -10.94 -7.61
CA ASP A 85 -16.32 -9.82 -8.33
C ASP A 85 -15.26 -9.08 -9.15
N GLU A 86 -15.64 -8.65 -10.34
CA GLU A 86 -14.75 -7.96 -11.27
C GLU A 86 -14.67 -6.45 -10.99
N VAL A 87 -13.48 -5.92 -11.12
CA VAL A 87 -13.22 -4.48 -11.06
C VAL A 87 -12.39 -4.07 -12.28
N SER A 88 -12.67 -2.90 -12.83
CA SER A 88 -11.78 -2.32 -13.85
C SER A 88 -10.64 -1.56 -13.19
N TRP A 89 -9.47 -1.54 -13.81
CA TRP A 89 -8.34 -0.77 -13.32
C TRP A 89 -7.48 -0.23 -14.45
N ILE A 90 -6.74 0.84 -14.15
CA ILE A 90 -5.73 1.42 -15.02
C ILE A 90 -4.38 1.01 -14.46
N PRO A 91 -3.42 0.60 -15.32
CA PRO A 91 -2.09 0.15 -14.91
C PRO A 91 -1.37 1.10 -13.95
N PRO A 92 -0.38 0.60 -13.19
CA PRO A 92 0.39 1.38 -12.25
C PRO A 92 0.99 2.64 -12.85
N THR A 93 0.92 3.72 -12.10
CA THR A 93 1.48 5.03 -12.48
C THR A 93 1.90 5.81 -11.23
N GLY A 94 2.56 6.95 -11.43
CA GLY A 94 3.04 7.84 -10.37
C GLY A 94 4.55 7.96 -10.40
N VAL A 95 5.05 9.20 -10.23
CA VAL A 95 6.49 9.51 -10.26
C VAL A 95 6.95 10.30 -9.03
N ALA A 96 6.01 10.79 -8.23
CA ALA A 96 6.31 11.68 -7.12
C ALA A 96 6.82 10.93 -5.87
N LEU A 97 6.26 9.78 -5.59
CA LEU A 97 6.62 8.96 -4.43
C LEU A 97 7.40 7.73 -4.91
N LYS A 98 8.72 7.83 -4.87
CA LYS A 98 9.63 6.76 -5.28
C LYS A 98 10.90 6.77 -4.43
N ILE A 99 11.59 5.63 -4.44
CA ILE A 99 12.89 5.47 -3.80
C ILE A 99 13.96 5.79 -4.84
N ASN A 100 14.80 6.77 -4.54
CA ASN A 100 15.94 7.08 -5.39
C ASN A 100 17.11 6.16 -5.05
N GLU A 101 17.75 5.61 -6.07
CA GLU A 101 18.98 4.84 -5.93
C GLU A 101 20.23 5.75 -5.98
N LYS A 102 20.08 6.89 -6.66
CA LYS A 102 21.17 7.86 -6.86
C LYS A 102 20.72 9.26 -6.50
N MET A 103 21.66 10.03 -6.00
CA MET A 103 21.53 11.47 -5.80
C MET A 103 21.63 12.23 -7.12
N GLY A 104 21.32 13.54 -7.10
CA GLY A 104 21.37 14.38 -8.30
C GLY A 104 22.75 14.52 -8.95
N ASP A 105 23.82 14.25 -8.19
CA ASP A 105 25.21 14.21 -8.66
C ASP A 105 25.64 12.84 -9.21
N GLY A 106 24.73 11.85 -9.22
CA GLY A 106 24.97 10.48 -9.70
C GLY A 106 25.57 9.53 -8.67
N THR A 107 25.91 10.01 -7.46
CA THR A 107 26.39 9.15 -6.38
C THR A 107 25.25 8.31 -5.80
N LYS A 108 25.59 7.18 -5.17
CA LYS A 108 24.61 6.30 -4.52
C LYS A 108 23.87 7.06 -3.41
N ASP A 109 22.56 6.91 -3.35
CA ASP A 109 21.75 7.47 -2.27
C ASP A 109 21.68 6.50 -1.09
N ASP A 110 22.58 6.69 -0.13
CA ASP A 110 22.65 5.92 1.12
C ASP A 110 21.93 6.60 2.31
N ARG A 111 21.16 7.65 2.04
CA ARG A 111 20.45 8.38 3.10
C ARG A 111 19.37 7.53 3.74
N ARG A 112 19.10 7.80 5.01
CA ARG A 112 17.96 7.25 5.75
C ARG A 112 16.64 7.58 5.02
N ILE A 113 15.75 6.61 4.97
CA ILE A 113 14.39 6.77 4.45
C ILE A 113 13.45 6.94 5.65
N VAL A 114 12.72 8.05 5.69
CA VAL A 114 11.71 8.30 6.74
C VAL A 114 10.33 8.33 6.09
N CYS A 115 9.50 7.37 6.48
CA CYS A 115 8.12 7.22 6.04
C CYS A 115 7.18 7.72 7.15
N ILE A 116 6.36 8.72 6.88
CA ILE A 116 5.39 9.26 7.85
C ILE A 116 4.00 9.12 7.24
N SER A 117 3.12 8.41 7.93
CA SER A 117 1.77 8.12 7.43
C SER A 117 0.70 8.24 8.50
N GLY A 118 -0.54 8.49 8.05
CA GLY A 118 -1.75 8.38 8.84
C GLY A 118 -2.74 7.41 8.21
N GLY A 119 -3.34 6.52 9.02
CA GLY A 119 -4.35 5.56 8.57
C GLY A 119 -3.92 4.76 7.32
N THR A 120 -4.76 4.77 6.27
CA THR A 120 -4.49 4.05 5.01
C THR A 120 -3.35 4.63 4.16
N GLY A 121 -2.82 5.82 4.53
CA GLY A 121 -1.62 6.38 3.91
C GLY A 121 -0.36 5.55 4.10
N ILE A 122 -0.42 4.50 4.91
CA ILE A 122 0.65 3.51 5.09
C ILE A 122 0.92 2.67 3.82
N ALA A 123 -0.06 2.53 2.91
CA ALA A 123 0.02 1.65 1.74
C ALA A 123 1.32 1.77 0.93
N PRO A 124 1.73 2.96 0.43
CA PRO A 124 2.96 3.07 -0.35
C PRO A 124 4.21 2.77 0.46
N PHE A 125 4.20 3.04 1.77
CA PHE A 125 5.35 2.76 2.64
C PHE A 125 5.44 1.28 3.02
N MET A 126 4.31 0.57 3.03
CA MET A 126 4.31 -0.89 3.11
C MET A 126 4.95 -1.50 1.85
N SER A 127 4.62 -0.96 0.67
CA SER A 127 5.27 -1.33 -0.59
C SER A 127 6.79 -1.08 -0.52
N PHE A 128 7.23 0.06 0.00
CA PHE A 128 8.65 0.37 0.21
C PHE A 128 9.34 -0.63 1.13
N ALA A 129 8.77 -0.88 2.30
CA ALA A 129 9.36 -1.81 3.28
C ALA A 129 9.55 -3.22 2.71
N ARG A 130 8.51 -3.73 2.04
CA ARG A 130 8.54 -5.06 1.39
C ARG A 130 9.54 -5.11 0.24
N HIS A 131 9.59 -4.07 -0.61
CA HIS A 131 10.52 -3.97 -1.73
C HIS A 131 11.97 -3.92 -1.26
N LEU A 132 12.30 -2.97 -0.37
CA LEU A 132 13.66 -2.78 0.12
C LEU A 132 14.19 -4.02 0.86
N ARG A 133 13.30 -4.72 1.60
CA ARG A 133 13.63 -6.00 2.20
C ARG A 133 13.91 -7.07 1.14
N ALA A 134 13.10 -7.14 0.10
CA ALA A 134 13.24 -8.14 -0.97
C ALA A 134 14.54 -7.98 -1.75
N ILE A 135 14.96 -6.75 -2.05
CA ILE A 135 16.21 -6.46 -2.77
C ILE A 135 17.44 -6.40 -1.86
N GLY A 136 17.27 -6.55 -0.54
CA GLY A 136 18.37 -6.51 0.42
C GLY A 136 19.00 -5.12 0.58
N ASP A 137 18.20 -4.06 0.46
CA ASP A 137 18.67 -2.69 0.72
C ASP A 137 19.06 -2.53 2.19
N LYS A 138 20.16 -1.83 2.45
CA LYS A 138 20.75 -1.70 3.80
C LYS A 138 20.53 -0.32 4.41
N ARG A 139 19.88 0.59 3.70
CA ARG A 139 19.56 1.91 4.24
C ARG A 139 18.68 1.80 5.47
N GLU A 140 18.86 2.68 6.42
CA GLU A 140 17.94 2.75 7.56
C GLU A 140 16.58 3.25 7.09
N ILE A 141 15.54 2.50 7.40
CA ILE A 141 14.14 2.82 7.10
C ILE A 141 13.44 3.05 8.43
N VAL A 142 12.86 4.22 8.61
CA VAL A 142 12.05 4.56 9.78
C VAL A 142 10.62 4.79 9.34
N CYS A 143 9.69 3.97 9.81
CA CYS A 143 8.28 4.06 9.51
C CYS A 143 7.51 4.58 10.74
N LEU A 144 6.96 5.78 10.63
CA LEU A 144 6.08 6.40 11.63
C LEU A 144 4.64 6.29 11.12
N HIS A 145 3.79 5.60 11.87
CA HIS A 145 2.42 5.33 11.47
C HIS A 145 1.44 5.79 12.55
N GLY A 146 0.65 6.82 12.25
CA GLY A 146 -0.38 7.36 13.12
C GLY A 146 -1.77 6.83 12.77
N SER A 147 -2.61 6.65 13.78
CA SER A 147 -4.04 6.39 13.62
C SER A 147 -4.83 6.91 14.82
N SER A 148 -6.14 7.11 14.68
CA SER A 148 -7.00 7.53 15.79
C SER A 148 -7.28 6.40 16.78
N TYR A 149 -7.16 5.13 16.35
CA TYR A 149 -7.40 3.94 17.16
C TYR A 149 -6.40 2.84 16.81
N VAL A 150 -6.09 1.99 17.80
CA VAL A 150 -5.12 0.89 17.66
C VAL A 150 -5.55 -0.12 16.58
N ASP A 151 -6.84 -0.42 16.49
CA ASP A 151 -7.42 -1.36 15.52
C ASP A 151 -7.51 -0.81 14.10
N GLU A 152 -7.11 0.44 13.89
CA GLU A 152 -7.01 1.10 12.59
C GLU A 152 -5.58 1.17 12.04
N LEU A 153 -4.59 0.71 12.79
CA LEU A 153 -3.21 0.61 12.33
C LEU A 153 -3.06 -0.55 11.35
N SER A 154 -3.34 -0.27 10.07
CA SER A 154 -3.19 -1.27 9.00
C SER A 154 -1.75 -1.79 8.95
N TYR A 155 -1.59 -3.10 8.77
CA TYR A 155 -0.28 -3.77 8.70
C TYR A 155 0.59 -3.67 9.97
N LYS A 156 0.01 -3.30 11.13
CA LYS A 156 0.76 -3.16 12.38
C LYS A 156 1.61 -4.40 12.70
N ASP A 157 1.00 -5.59 12.61
CA ASP A 157 1.67 -6.83 12.96
C ASP A 157 2.83 -7.14 12.00
N GLU A 158 2.64 -6.93 10.70
CA GLU A 158 3.70 -7.12 9.70
C GLU A 158 4.82 -6.09 9.87
N LEU A 159 4.49 -4.82 10.10
CA LEU A 159 5.50 -3.77 10.35
C LEU A 159 6.27 -4.02 11.64
N THR A 160 5.61 -4.51 12.68
CA THR A 160 6.26 -4.91 13.94
C THR A 160 7.18 -6.11 13.72
N ALA A 161 6.76 -7.09 12.92
CA ALA A 161 7.59 -8.24 12.56
C ALA A 161 8.83 -7.83 11.76
N LEU A 162 8.72 -6.86 10.85
CA LEU A 162 9.86 -6.30 10.11
C LEU A 162 10.85 -5.56 11.02
N ASP A 163 10.37 -4.84 12.03
CA ASP A 163 11.21 -4.19 13.06
C ASP A 163 11.94 -5.26 13.89
N GLN A 164 11.24 -6.29 14.34
CA GLN A 164 11.85 -7.38 15.09
C GLN A 164 12.88 -8.13 14.22
N GLU A 165 12.58 -8.42 12.95
CA GLU A 165 13.54 -9.03 12.03
C GLU A 165 14.83 -8.19 11.89
N SER A 166 14.70 -6.85 11.90
CA SER A 166 15.85 -5.96 11.88
C SER A 166 16.75 -6.11 13.12
N ILE A 167 16.14 -6.28 14.29
CA ILE A 167 16.86 -6.52 15.53
C ILE A 167 17.59 -7.87 15.47
N ASP A 168 16.89 -8.92 15.04
CA ASP A 168 17.42 -10.30 15.04
C ASP A 168 18.54 -10.51 14.00
N ARG A 169 18.43 -9.86 12.83
CA ARG A 169 19.41 -10.00 11.73
C ARG A 169 20.59 -9.04 11.83
N GLY A 170 20.40 -7.93 12.52
CA GLY A 170 21.34 -6.82 12.61
C GLY A 170 21.26 -5.83 11.44
N PRO A 171 21.65 -4.57 11.68
CA PRO A 171 21.46 -3.45 10.75
C PRO A 171 22.24 -3.61 9.43
N ASP A 172 23.30 -4.39 9.40
CA ASP A 172 24.09 -4.66 8.19
C ASP A 172 23.36 -5.57 7.18
N LYS A 173 22.30 -6.26 7.61
CA LYS A 173 21.50 -7.15 6.77
C LYS A 173 20.11 -6.61 6.49
N TRP A 174 19.49 -5.99 7.48
CA TRP A 174 18.19 -5.36 7.40
C TRP A 174 18.10 -4.27 8.47
N ASN A 175 17.72 -3.04 8.11
CA ASN A 175 17.69 -1.90 9.03
C ASN A 175 16.34 -1.18 8.94
N PHE A 176 15.38 -1.69 9.69
CA PHE A 176 14.01 -1.19 9.70
C PHE A 176 13.55 -0.85 11.11
N LYS A 177 12.87 0.26 11.28
CA LYS A 177 12.27 0.70 12.54
C LYS A 177 10.83 1.09 12.34
N TYR A 178 9.93 0.55 13.14
CA TYR A 178 8.52 0.89 13.16
C TYR A 178 8.12 1.57 14.47
N ARG A 179 7.38 2.67 14.37
CA ARG A 179 6.80 3.36 15.52
C ARG A 179 5.36 3.73 15.19
N ALA A 180 4.43 3.25 16.01
CA ALA A 180 3.02 3.60 15.95
C ALA A 180 2.71 4.74 16.93
N ALA A 181 1.77 5.61 16.53
CA ALA A 181 1.20 6.67 17.36
C ALA A 181 -0.33 6.60 17.29
N ILE A 182 -1.01 6.84 18.40
CA ILE A 182 -2.48 6.90 18.53
C ILE A 182 -2.87 8.29 19.00
#